data_507faa815fb709cd414d2e95414c10b7
#
_entry.id   507faa815fb709cd414d2e95414c10b7
#
_cell.length_a   1.000
_cell.length_b   1.000
_cell.length_c   1.000
_cell.angle_alpha   90.00
_cell.angle_beta   90.00
_cell.angle_gamma   90.00
#
_symmetry.space_group_name_H-M   'P 1'
#
loop_
_entity.id
_entity.type
_entity.pdbx_description
1 polymer ?
#
loop_
_entity_poly.entity_id
_entity_poly.type
_entity_poly.pdbx_seq_one_letter_code
_entity_poly.pdbx_strand_id
1 'polypeptide(L)'
;MVATEHCQAQDKGFGGVRNSLAGMGKFLQIIGNIFGYCQKFVFLQSDKIAMDRMTQNEEIINYFKPIGLFKTSDIAAWFRKSEPDLKDSTINWRVYELVKDGVITRVSKGVFRIGEKRSYRPAVDARLQKLAKTISKQFPFAEFCLWDSAIINNFSQHLTAQSFYVIPVEKDAAESVFHFLLEKNKNTYYNPTDDVIDNYLYQNDTKPVVVKNMVSEAPTETIDGMKVPSLEMILVDLFCDKRLFKAYQGNELAHIYQNVFSQYSINMTKLVRYAARRGKKPEIEEFIEKLNYD
;
A
#
# COMPACT_ATOMS: atom_id res chain seq x y z
N MET A 1 58.02 -2.08 68.37
CA MET A 1 58.38 -0.67 68.16
C MET A 1 57.69 -0.22 66.88
N VAL A 2 56.78 0.74 67.06
CA VAL A 2 56.37 1.78 66.09
C VAL A 2 55.66 1.27 64.80
N ALA A 3 54.57 1.77 64.36
CA ALA A 3 53.50 2.65 64.79
C ALA A 3 52.38 2.43 63.82
N THR A 4 51.18 2.39 64.30
CA THR A 4 49.92 2.44 63.58
C THR A 4 49.68 3.86 63.02
N GLU A 5 49.40 4.00 61.78
CA GLU A 5 48.72 5.20 61.32
C GLU A 5 47.45 4.86 60.46
N HIS A 6 46.37 5.38 60.99
CA HIS A 6 45.04 5.46 60.37
C HIS A 6 45.06 6.23 59.02
N CYS A 7 44.36 5.70 58.08
CA CYS A 7 43.84 6.53 57.00
C CYS A 7 42.36 6.22 56.79
N GLN A 8 41.52 7.10 57.34
CA GLN A 8 40.11 7.18 57.04
C GLN A 8 39.96 7.75 55.60
N ALA A 9 39.47 6.95 54.65
CA ALA A 9 39.03 7.43 53.36
C ALA A 9 37.54 7.73 53.45
N GLN A 10 37.24 8.99 53.28
CA GLN A 10 35.89 9.56 53.24
C GLN A 10 35.08 9.03 52.07
N ASP A 11 33.95 8.49 52.40
CA ASP A 11 32.87 8.12 51.48
C ASP A 11 32.15 9.40 50.99
N LYS A 12 32.60 9.97 49.86
CA LYS A 12 31.92 11.08 49.15
C LYS A 12 32.07 10.83 47.67
N GLY A 13 31.03 10.28 47.02
CA GLY A 13 31.07 10.27 45.57
C GLY A 13 30.02 9.43 44.80
N PHE A 14 28.99 8.91 45.45
CA PHE A 14 27.97 8.13 44.68
C PHE A 14 26.60 8.77 44.56
N GLY A 15 26.40 10.01 44.99
CA GLY A 15 25.12 10.73 44.88
C GLY A 15 24.87 11.38 43.50
N GLY A 16 25.92 11.73 42.75
CA GLY A 16 25.82 12.51 41.53
C GLY A 16 25.37 11.71 40.28
N VAL A 17 25.74 10.43 40.24
CA VAL A 17 25.47 9.59 39.04
C VAL A 17 24.00 9.10 38.99
N ARG A 18 23.38 8.85 40.14
CA ARG A 18 21.96 8.45 40.18
C ARG A 18 21.00 9.55 39.78
N ASN A 19 21.29 10.81 40.09
CA ASN A 19 20.47 11.95 39.66
C ASN A 19 20.61 12.26 38.15
N SER A 20 21.77 11.98 37.55
CA SER A 20 21.99 12.12 36.11
C SER A 20 21.20 11.09 35.29
N LEU A 21 21.16 9.83 35.72
CA LEU A 21 20.42 8.76 35.05
C LEU A 21 18.89 8.95 35.18
N ALA A 22 18.40 9.44 36.30
CA ALA A 22 16.98 9.75 36.49
C ALA A 22 16.54 10.95 35.64
N GLY A 23 17.41 11.94 35.39
CA GLY A 23 17.18 13.07 34.50
C GLY A 23 17.15 12.62 33.02
N MET A 24 18.07 11.72 32.65
CA MET A 24 18.13 11.18 31.31
C MET A 24 16.90 10.30 30.93
N GLY A 25 16.40 9.52 31.91
CA GLY A 25 15.17 8.73 31.73
C GLY A 25 13.92 9.61 31.51
N LYS A 26 13.76 10.67 32.29
CA LYS A 26 12.67 11.66 32.10
C LYS A 26 12.78 12.40 30.77
N PHE A 27 14.00 12.76 30.36
CA PHE A 27 14.27 13.44 29.10
C PHE A 27 13.92 12.54 27.88
N LEU A 28 14.30 11.27 27.91
CA LEU A 28 13.94 10.28 26.89
C LEU A 28 12.42 10.03 26.85
N GLN A 29 11.74 10.04 27.98
CA GLN A 29 10.28 9.89 28.05
C GLN A 29 9.55 11.10 27.48
N ILE A 30 10.07 12.32 27.70
CA ILE A 30 9.55 13.55 27.11
C ILE A 30 9.74 13.55 25.60
N ILE A 31 10.92 13.17 25.10
CA ILE A 31 11.20 13.03 23.66
C ILE A 31 10.28 11.98 23.03
N GLY A 32 10.10 10.83 23.67
CA GLY A 32 9.18 9.78 23.19
C GLY A 32 7.73 10.26 23.10
N ASN A 33 7.27 11.02 24.09
CA ASN A 33 5.94 11.63 24.06
C ASN A 33 5.80 12.69 22.96
N ILE A 34 6.80 13.58 22.80
CA ILE A 34 6.79 14.61 21.73
C ILE A 34 6.80 13.93 20.34
N PHE A 35 7.59 12.87 20.16
CA PHE A 35 7.63 12.11 18.90
C PHE A 35 6.30 11.42 18.63
N GLY A 36 5.64 10.85 19.63
CA GLY A 36 4.30 10.27 19.54
C GLY A 36 3.23 11.32 19.21
N TYR A 37 3.31 12.52 19.79
CA TYR A 37 2.41 13.64 19.46
C TYR A 37 2.65 14.15 18.05
N CYS A 38 3.90 14.33 17.60
CA CYS A 38 4.23 14.73 16.24
C CYS A 38 3.74 13.70 15.21
N GLN A 39 3.94 12.40 15.47
CA GLN A 39 3.49 11.33 14.59
C GLN A 39 1.96 11.28 14.50
N LYS A 40 1.24 11.49 15.61
CA LYS A 40 -0.21 11.55 15.65
C LYS A 40 -0.76 12.81 14.97
N PHE A 41 -0.05 13.93 15.08
CA PHE A 41 -0.42 15.19 14.43
C PHE A 41 -0.23 15.12 12.90
N VAL A 42 0.88 14.54 12.43
CA VAL A 42 1.14 14.29 10.99
C VAL A 42 0.09 13.34 10.42
N PHE A 43 -0.30 12.30 11.17
CA PHE A 43 -1.35 11.34 10.77
C PHE A 43 -2.72 12.03 10.63
N LEU A 44 -3.14 12.83 11.62
CA LEU A 44 -4.40 13.59 11.56
C LEU A 44 -4.43 14.64 10.44
N GLN A 45 -3.27 15.24 10.11
CA GLN A 45 -3.17 16.15 8.96
C GLN A 45 -3.28 15.41 7.62
N SER A 46 -2.68 14.21 7.49
CA SER A 46 -2.77 13.42 6.26
C SER A 46 -4.21 12.97 5.97
N ASP A 47 -4.95 12.55 7.00
CA ASP A 47 -6.36 12.16 6.87
C ASP A 47 -7.26 13.34 6.52
N LYS A 48 -7.02 14.49 7.12
CA LYS A 48 -7.75 15.73 6.79
C LYS A 48 -7.48 16.16 5.35
N ILE A 49 -6.23 16.14 4.90
CA ILE A 49 -5.86 16.45 3.50
C ILE A 49 -6.49 15.45 2.52
N ALA A 50 -6.55 14.16 2.88
CA ALA A 50 -7.18 13.14 2.05
C ALA A 50 -8.71 13.35 1.98
N MET A 51 -9.35 13.71 3.08
CA MET A 51 -10.78 13.98 3.14
C MET A 51 -11.15 15.26 2.38
N ASP A 52 -10.36 16.34 2.54
CA ASP A 52 -10.52 17.58 1.77
C ASP A 52 -10.37 17.34 0.26
N ARG A 53 -9.43 16.47 -0.15
CA ARG A 53 -9.25 16.06 -1.54
C ARG A 53 -10.43 15.28 -2.10
N MET A 54 -11.02 14.38 -1.31
CA MET A 54 -12.21 13.62 -1.74
C MET A 54 -13.41 14.55 -1.96
N THR A 55 -13.63 15.48 -1.05
CA THR A 55 -14.70 16.48 -1.15
C THR A 55 -14.50 17.37 -2.39
N GLN A 56 -13.27 17.82 -2.63
CA GLN A 56 -12.93 18.63 -3.82
C GLN A 56 -13.12 17.85 -5.13
N ASN A 57 -12.79 16.58 -5.16
CA ASN A 57 -13.01 15.73 -6.33
C ASN A 57 -14.50 15.54 -6.64
N GLU A 58 -15.32 15.36 -5.60
CA GLU A 58 -16.79 15.29 -5.75
C GLU A 58 -17.38 16.59 -6.27
N GLU A 59 -16.91 17.74 -5.79
CA GLU A 59 -17.32 19.05 -6.28
C GLU A 59 -16.95 19.25 -7.75
N ILE A 60 -15.74 18.86 -8.17
CA ILE A 60 -15.31 18.90 -9.57
C ILE A 60 -16.19 18.01 -10.45
N ILE A 61 -16.46 16.76 -10.00
CA ILE A 61 -17.33 15.85 -10.74
C ILE A 61 -18.72 16.46 -10.92
N ASN A 62 -19.33 16.97 -9.84
CA ASN A 62 -20.67 17.55 -9.86
C ASN A 62 -20.74 18.78 -10.76
N TYR A 63 -19.69 19.62 -10.75
CA TYR A 63 -19.65 20.85 -11.55
C TYR A 63 -19.47 20.56 -13.05
N PHE A 64 -18.55 19.67 -13.42
CA PHE A 64 -18.20 19.44 -14.82
C PHE A 64 -19.00 18.31 -15.50
N LYS A 65 -19.65 17.41 -14.75
CA LYS A 65 -20.46 16.33 -15.28
C LYS A 65 -21.55 16.80 -16.26
N PRO A 66 -22.34 17.88 -15.97
CA PRO A 66 -23.34 18.39 -16.90
C PRO A 66 -22.72 19.11 -18.12
N ILE A 67 -21.47 19.59 -18.02
CA ILE A 67 -20.78 20.31 -19.11
C ILE A 67 -20.29 19.35 -20.19
N GLY A 68 -19.95 18.11 -19.81
CA GLY A 68 -19.45 17.06 -20.70
C GLY A 68 -17.97 17.23 -21.05
N LEU A 69 -17.65 18.07 -22.05
CA LEU A 69 -16.25 18.36 -22.42
C LEU A 69 -15.85 19.75 -21.91
N PHE A 70 -14.69 19.85 -21.29
CA PHE A 70 -14.14 21.09 -20.72
C PHE A 70 -12.62 21.19 -20.95
N LYS A 71 -12.11 22.42 -20.94
CA LYS A 71 -10.69 22.71 -21.20
C LYS A 71 -9.89 22.91 -19.92
N THR A 72 -8.55 22.89 -20.05
CA THR A 72 -7.64 23.26 -18.94
C THR A 72 -7.98 24.66 -18.38
N SER A 73 -8.39 25.61 -19.25
CA SER A 73 -8.83 26.96 -18.85
C SER A 73 -10.05 26.94 -17.92
N ASP A 74 -10.97 26.01 -18.15
CA ASP A 74 -12.22 25.91 -17.39
C ASP A 74 -11.95 25.35 -16.00
N ILE A 75 -11.05 24.37 -15.91
CA ILE A 75 -10.55 23.82 -14.64
C ILE A 75 -9.79 24.91 -13.89
N ALA A 76 -8.94 25.69 -14.57
CA ALA A 76 -8.21 26.80 -13.97
C ALA A 76 -9.14 27.85 -13.40
N ALA A 77 -10.19 28.22 -14.16
CA ALA A 77 -11.20 29.17 -13.70
C ALA A 77 -11.98 28.64 -12.48
N TRP A 78 -12.26 27.33 -12.46
CA TRP A 78 -12.94 26.69 -11.33
C TRP A 78 -12.08 26.77 -10.05
N PHE A 79 -10.78 26.41 -10.11
CA PHE A 79 -9.87 26.49 -8.97
C PHE A 79 -9.68 27.93 -8.48
N ARG A 80 -9.60 28.92 -9.39
CA ARG A 80 -9.41 30.33 -9.06
C ARG A 80 -10.64 30.98 -8.43
N LYS A 81 -11.82 30.35 -8.46
CA LYS A 81 -12.99 30.84 -7.69
C LYS A 81 -12.74 30.78 -6.19
N SER A 82 -12.07 29.73 -5.72
CA SER A 82 -11.72 29.57 -4.29
C SER A 82 -10.33 30.09 -3.95
N GLU A 83 -9.41 30.05 -4.91
CA GLU A 83 -8.00 30.44 -4.76
C GLU A 83 -7.56 31.39 -5.91
N PRO A 84 -7.87 32.70 -5.85
CA PRO A 84 -7.65 33.63 -6.97
C PRO A 84 -6.17 33.73 -7.43
N ASP A 85 -5.22 33.64 -6.50
CA ASP A 85 -3.79 33.81 -6.76
C ASP A 85 -3.08 32.50 -7.15
N LEU A 86 -3.83 31.46 -7.51
CA LEU A 86 -3.26 30.16 -7.83
C LEU A 86 -2.42 30.20 -9.11
N LYS A 87 -1.15 29.80 -9.01
CA LYS A 87 -0.18 29.79 -10.12
C LYS A 87 -0.55 28.70 -11.15
N ASP A 88 -0.28 28.96 -12.43
CA ASP A 88 -0.53 27.98 -13.51
C ASP A 88 0.21 26.66 -13.32
N SER A 89 1.43 26.69 -12.75
CA SER A 89 2.18 25.47 -12.44
C SER A 89 1.45 24.57 -11.44
N THR A 90 0.81 25.18 -10.42
CA THR A 90 0.01 24.45 -9.42
C THR A 90 -1.26 23.89 -10.03
N ILE A 91 -1.93 24.66 -10.92
CA ILE A 91 -3.11 24.20 -11.66
C ILE A 91 -2.76 23.00 -12.53
N ASN A 92 -1.65 23.09 -13.29
CA ASN A 92 -1.19 21.99 -14.14
C ASN A 92 -0.88 20.72 -13.32
N TRP A 93 -0.28 20.89 -12.14
CA TRP A 93 -0.04 19.79 -11.23
C TRP A 93 -1.36 19.18 -10.70
N ARG A 94 -2.33 20.00 -10.29
CA ARG A 94 -3.66 19.52 -9.87
C ARG A 94 -4.39 18.80 -11.00
N VAL A 95 -4.34 19.32 -12.23
CA VAL A 95 -4.92 18.65 -13.42
C VAL A 95 -4.24 17.30 -13.67
N TYR A 96 -2.90 17.23 -13.52
CA TYR A 96 -2.18 15.97 -13.61
C TYR A 96 -2.66 14.97 -12.54
N GLU A 97 -2.82 15.39 -11.29
CA GLU A 97 -3.32 14.52 -10.22
C GLU A 97 -4.77 14.06 -10.49
N LEU A 98 -5.65 14.97 -10.93
CA LEU A 98 -7.03 14.61 -11.30
C LEU A 98 -7.09 13.56 -12.43
N VAL A 99 -6.21 13.65 -13.41
CA VAL A 99 -6.10 12.63 -14.48
C VAL A 99 -5.55 11.33 -13.94
N LYS A 100 -4.53 11.38 -13.09
CA LYS A 100 -3.91 10.22 -12.46
C LYS A 100 -4.90 9.48 -11.55
N ASP A 101 -5.72 10.22 -10.81
CA ASP A 101 -6.75 9.68 -9.91
C ASP A 101 -8.02 9.24 -10.68
N GLY A 102 -8.06 9.46 -11.99
CA GLY A 102 -9.20 9.08 -12.84
C GLY A 102 -10.45 9.94 -12.66
N VAL A 103 -10.36 11.05 -11.93
CA VAL A 103 -11.45 12.02 -11.73
C VAL A 103 -11.82 12.67 -13.06
N ILE A 104 -10.81 12.97 -13.89
CA ILE A 104 -10.98 13.45 -15.24
C ILE A 104 -10.18 12.60 -16.23
N THR A 105 -10.70 12.44 -17.44
CA THR A 105 -10.03 11.73 -18.53
C THR A 105 -9.68 12.71 -19.65
N ARG A 106 -8.44 12.66 -20.14
CA ARG A 106 -8.01 13.48 -21.27
C ARG A 106 -8.59 12.92 -22.57
N VAL A 107 -9.34 13.74 -23.29
CA VAL A 107 -9.92 13.40 -24.60
C VAL A 107 -8.99 13.83 -25.74
N SER A 108 -8.41 15.05 -25.62
CA SER A 108 -7.41 15.57 -26.56
C SER A 108 -6.49 16.55 -25.85
N LYS A 109 -5.54 17.18 -26.56
CA LYS A 109 -4.62 18.16 -25.96
C LYS A 109 -5.41 19.31 -25.32
N GLY A 110 -5.34 19.38 -23.98
CA GLY A 110 -6.00 20.43 -23.19
C GLY A 110 -7.52 20.31 -23.08
N VAL A 111 -8.13 19.18 -23.52
CA VAL A 111 -9.57 18.91 -23.41
C VAL A 111 -9.79 17.66 -22.58
N PHE A 112 -10.72 17.74 -21.64
CA PHE A 112 -11.03 16.69 -20.67
C PHE A 112 -12.54 16.44 -20.62
N ARG A 113 -12.90 15.29 -20.06
CA ARG A 113 -14.25 14.95 -19.58
C ARG A 113 -14.14 14.40 -18.17
N ILE A 114 -15.25 14.34 -17.46
CA ILE A 114 -15.28 13.63 -16.18
C ILE A 114 -14.95 12.17 -16.41
N GLY A 115 -14.05 11.64 -15.57
CA GLY A 115 -13.70 10.24 -15.57
C GLY A 115 -14.88 9.41 -15.05
N GLU A 116 -15.22 8.35 -15.75
CA GLU A 116 -16.23 7.39 -15.31
C GLU A 116 -15.63 6.34 -14.35
N LYS A 117 -14.28 6.29 -14.28
CA LYS A 117 -13.55 5.28 -13.54
C LYS A 117 -13.18 5.76 -12.12
N ARG A 118 -13.36 4.88 -11.17
CA ARG A 118 -13.04 5.14 -9.76
C ARG A 118 -11.55 4.96 -9.50
N SER A 119 -10.99 5.72 -8.57
CA SER A 119 -9.71 5.38 -7.95
C SER A 119 -9.91 4.17 -7.03
N TYR A 120 -9.02 3.19 -7.16
CA TYR A 120 -9.07 2.02 -6.29
C TYR A 120 -8.49 2.35 -4.91
N ARG A 121 -9.22 1.97 -3.87
CA ARG A 121 -8.71 1.94 -2.49
C ARG A 121 -8.95 0.56 -1.92
N PRO A 122 -7.90 -0.22 -1.64
CA PRO A 122 -8.06 -1.52 -0.99
C PRO A 122 -8.62 -1.35 0.42
N ALA A 123 -9.60 -2.18 0.76
CA ALA A 123 -10.07 -2.28 2.13
C ALA A 123 -9.01 -3.00 2.99
N VAL A 124 -8.66 -2.37 4.10
CA VAL A 124 -7.71 -2.93 5.06
C VAL A 124 -8.47 -3.32 6.33
N ASP A 125 -8.56 -4.61 6.59
CA ASP A 125 -9.21 -5.11 7.78
C ASP A 125 -8.30 -5.05 9.03
N ALA A 126 -8.89 -5.20 10.21
CA ALA A 126 -8.18 -5.15 11.48
C ALA A 126 -7.11 -6.27 11.63
N ARG A 127 -7.31 -7.41 10.94
CA ARG A 127 -6.35 -8.54 10.97
C ARG A 127 -5.12 -8.21 10.14
N LEU A 128 -5.29 -7.64 8.95
CA LEU A 128 -4.19 -7.15 8.12
C LEU A 128 -3.39 -6.07 8.85
N GLN A 129 -4.07 -5.11 9.50
CA GLN A 129 -3.40 -4.08 10.29
C GLN A 129 -2.57 -4.67 11.44
N LYS A 130 -3.13 -5.65 12.17
CA LYS A 130 -2.42 -6.35 13.25
C LYS A 130 -1.20 -7.09 12.71
N LEU A 131 -1.34 -7.76 11.57
CA LEU A 131 -0.26 -8.50 10.93
C LEU A 131 0.86 -7.55 10.49
N ALA A 132 0.52 -6.44 9.81
CA ALA A 132 1.46 -5.40 9.42
C ALA A 132 2.24 -4.84 10.62
N LYS A 133 1.54 -4.45 11.69
CA LYS A 133 2.18 -3.93 12.92
C LYS A 133 3.10 -4.96 13.55
N THR A 134 2.71 -6.25 13.52
CA THR A 134 3.52 -7.33 14.10
C THR A 134 4.82 -7.52 13.31
N ILE A 135 4.76 -7.48 11.97
CA ILE A 135 5.95 -7.58 11.10
C ILE A 135 6.83 -6.33 11.27
N SER A 136 6.26 -5.13 11.15
CA SER A 136 7.02 -3.87 11.28
C SER A 136 7.73 -3.72 12.63
N LYS A 137 7.13 -4.23 13.70
CA LYS A 137 7.76 -4.21 15.04
C LYS A 137 9.00 -5.09 15.10
N GLN A 138 8.97 -6.26 14.46
CA GLN A 138 10.08 -7.22 14.47
C GLN A 138 11.14 -6.90 13.42
N PHE A 139 10.69 -6.39 12.25
CA PHE A 139 11.53 -6.08 11.10
C PHE A 139 11.31 -4.62 10.66
N PRO A 140 11.80 -3.63 11.44
CA PRO A 140 11.48 -2.21 11.19
C PRO A 140 12.08 -1.66 9.88
N PHE A 141 13.08 -2.34 9.32
CA PHE A 141 13.75 -1.94 8.08
C PHE A 141 13.35 -2.78 6.86
N ALA A 142 12.59 -3.88 7.07
CA ALA A 142 12.17 -4.73 5.97
C ALA A 142 11.11 -4.04 5.11
N GLU A 143 11.32 -4.05 3.79
CA GLU A 143 10.33 -3.61 2.84
C GLU A 143 9.34 -4.74 2.53
N PHE A 144 8.07 -4.51 2.81
CA PHE A 144 7.00 -5.46 2.51
C PHE A 144 5.69 -4.75 2.22
N CYS A 145 4.80 -5.45 1.52
CA CYS A 145 3.39 -5.06 1.44
C CYS A 145 2.52 -6.27 1.80
N LEU A 146 1.25 -6.05 2.07
CA LEU A 146 0.36 -7.15 2.40
C LEU A 146 -1.08 -6.86 1.95
N TRP A 147 -1.79 -7.93 1.61
CA TRP A 147 -3.16 -7.86 1.17
C TRP A 147 -3.88 -9.19 1.35
N ASP A 148 -5.19 -9.14 1.24
CA ASP A 148 -6.07 -10.30 1.30
C ASP A 148 -6.53 -10.67 -0.10
N SER A 149 -6.28 -11.92 -0.52
CA SER A 149 -6.73 -12.40 -1.84
C SER A 149 -8.26 -12.37 -1.99
N ALA A 150 -9.02 -12.30 -0.90
CA ALA A 150 -10.48 -12.14 -0.94
C ALA A 150 -10.94 -10.88 -1.72
N ILE A 151 -10.08 -9.85 -1.83
CA ILE A 151 -10.42 -8.64 -2.60
C ILE A 151 -10.64 -8.92 -4.09
N ILE A 152 -10.06 -10.00 -4.62
CA ILE A 152 -10.22 -10.40 -6.03
C ILE A 152 -11.70 -10.73 -6.32
N ASN A 153 -12.43 -11.24 -5.32
CA ASN A 153 -13.85 -11.54 -5.45
C ASN A 153 -14.70 -10.30 -5.83
N ASN A 154 -14.21 -9.08 -5.54
CA ASN A 154 -14.91 -7.85 -5.94
C ASN A 154 -14.90 -7.63 -7.46
N PHE A 155 -14.03 -8.32 -8.17
CA PHE A 155 -13.84 -8.20 -9.62
C PHE A 155 -14.22 -9.48 -10.38
N SER A 156 -14.41 -10.59 -9.65
CA SER A 156 -14.67 -11.93 -10.17
C SER A 156 -16.15 -12.15 -10.43
N GLN A 157 -16.47 -13.00 -11.41
CA GLN A 157 -17.83 -13.53 -11.57
C GLN A 157 -18.09 -14.67 -10.60
N HIS A 158 -17.08 -15.52 -10.38
CA HIS A 158 -17.19 -16.65 -9.48
C HIS A 158 -16.50 -16.34 -8.15
N LEU A 159 -17.28 -16.30 -7.07
CA LEU A 159 -16.76 -16.05 -5.75
C LEU A 159 -16.04 -17.31 -5.22
N THR A 160 -14.80 -17.14 -4.79
CA THR A 160 -14.08 -18.19 -4.08
C THR A 160 -14.30 -18.03 -2.57
N ALA A 161 -14.74 -19.08 -1.90
CA ALA A 161 -14.88 -19.08 -0.44
C ALA A 161 -13.51 -19.07 0.27
N GLN A 162 -12.49 -19.60 -0.39
CA GLN A 162 -11.15 -19.74 0.15
C GLN A 162 -10.30 -18.53 -0.25
N SER A 163 -9.68 -17.93 0.72
CA SER A 163 -8.77 -16.81 0.53
C SER A 163 -7.58 -16.91 1.47
N PHE A 164 -6.50 -16.21 1.16
CA PHE A 164 -5.27 -16.21 1.92
C PHE A 164 -4.65 -14.81 1.96
N TYR A 165 -3.85 -14.54 2.99
CA TYR A 165 -3.05 -13.33 3.04
C TYR A 165 -1.80 -13.50 2.19
N VAL A 166 -1.49 -12.50 1.38
CA VAL A 166 -0.27 -12.45 0.57
C VAL A 166 0.64 -11.38 1.13
N ILE A 167 1.89 -11.74 1.41
CA ILE A 167 2.90 -10.86 1.97
C ILE A 167 4.15 -10.91 1.09
N PRO A 168 4.21 -10.09 0.02
CA PRO A 168 5.45 -9.84 -0.69
C PRO A 168 6.43 -9.11 0.25
N VAL A 169 7.62 -9.66 0.43
CA VAL A 169 8.70 -9.12 1.26
C VAL A 169 9.97 -9.02 0.42
N GLU A 170 10.78 -7.99 0.63
CA GLU A 170 12.08 -7.90 0.00
C GLU A 170 12.90 -9.18 0.22
N LYS A 171 13.68 -9.56 -0.78
CA LYS A 171 14.32 -10.88 -0.84
C LYS A 171 15.16 -11.19 0.40
N ASP A 172 15.90 -10.21 0.90
CA ASP A 172 16.86 -10.41 1.99
C ASP A 172 16.18 -10.62 3.36
N ALA A 173 14.95 -10.15 3.52
CA ALA A 173 14.16 -10.31 4.75
C ALA A 173 13.08 -11.40 4.66
N ALA A 174 12.75 -11.87 3.47
CA ALA A 174 11.58 -12.72 3.24
C ALA A 174 11.58 -14.03 4.04
N GLU A 175 12.70 -14.72 4.08
CA GLU A 175 12.84 -15.97 4.83
C GLU A 175 12.75 -15.76 6.35
N SER A 176 13.36 -14.70 6.87
CA SER A 176 13.29 -14.33 8.28
C SER A 176 11.86 -13.96 8.71
N VAL A 177 11.14 -13.22 7.86
CA VAL A 177 9.73 -12.88 8.07
C VAL A 177 8.87 -14.14 8.03
N PHE A 178 9.13 -15.04 7.11
CA PHE A 178 8.44 -16.33 7.03
C PHE A 178 8.59 -17.15 8.31
N HIS A 179 9.81 -17.38 8.80
CA HIS A 179 10.05 -18.15 10.02
C HIS A 179 9.38 -17.51 11.25
N PHE A 180 9.48 -16.20 11.39
CA PHE A 180 8.80 -15.47 12.45
C PHE A 180 7.27 -15.63 12.41
N LEU A 181 6.67 -15.59 11.23
CA LEU A 181 5.23 -15.77 11.10
C LEU A 181 4.81 -17.22 11.29
N LEU A 182 5.62 -18.19 10.87
CA LEU A 182 5.38 -19.63 11.04
C LEU A 182 5.32 -20.02 12.55
N GLU A 183 6.12 -19.40 13.39
CA GLU A 183 6.05 -19.61 14.85
C GLU A 183 4.69 -19.19 15.42
N LYS A 184 4.06 -18.16 14.86
CA LYS A 184 2.77 -17.59 15.31
C LYS A 184 1.56 -18.23 14.65
N ASN A 185 1.71 -18.63 13.40
CA ASN A 185 0.67 -19.26 12.60
C ASN A 185 1.27 -20.39 11.78
N LYS A 186 0.90 -21.64 12.13
CA LYS A 186 1.38 -22.85 11.43
C LYS A 186 0.95 -22.91 9.96
N ASN A 187 -0.13 -22.20 9.58
CA ASN A 187 -0.59 -22.09 8.18
C ASN A 187 0.13 -20.97 7.43
N THR A 188 1.44 -20.85 7.61
CA THR A 188 2.28 -19.89 6.89
C THR A 188 3.18 -20.66 5.92
N TYR A 189 3.24 -20.19 4.67
CA TYR A 189 3.97 -20.83 3.58
C TYR A 189 4.89 -19.81 2.92
N TYR A 190 6.09 -20.24 2.54
CA TYR A 190 7.07 -19.41 1.83
C TYR A 190 7.24 -19.89 0.40
N ASN A 191 6.96 -19.04 -0.58
CA ASN A 191 6.99 -19.36 -2.00
C ASN A 191 6.44 -20.79 -2.27
N PRO A 192 5.18 -21.07 -1.91
CA PRO A 192 4.66 -22.44 -1.89
C PRO A 192 4.77 -23.11 -3.27
N THR A 193 5.18 -24.37 -3.26
CA THR A 193 5.18 -25.22 -4.45
C THR A 193 3.77 -25.63 -4.84
N ASP A 194 3.60 -26.16 -6.06
CA ASP A 194 2.28 -26.62 -6.54
C ASP A 194 1.65 -27.65 -5.59
N ASP A 195 2.45 -28.60 -5.08
CA ASP A 195 1.98 -29.61 -4.12
C ASP A 195 1.49 -28.99 -2.80
N VAL A 196 2.19 -27.95 -2.32
CA VAL A 196 1.78 -27.24 -1.10
C VAL A 196 0.49 -26.44 -1.34
N ILE A 197 0.35 -25.84 -2.50
CA ILE A 197 -0.85 -25.09 -2.88
C ILE A 197 -2.05 -26.03 -2.97
N ASP A 198 -1.88 -27.17 -3.64
CA ASP A 198 -2.97 -28.12 -3.88
C ASP A 198 -3.43 -28.85 -2.61
N ASN A 199 -2.47 -29.24 -1.74
CA ASN A 199 -2.78 -30.08 -0.58
C ASN A 199 -3.04 -29.29 0.71
N TYR A 200 -2.52 -28.07 0.85
CA TYR A 200 -2.56 -27.36 2.13
C TYR A 200 -3.16 -25.95 2.04
N LEU A 201 -2.92 -25.19 0.98
CA LEU A 201 -3.32 -23.77 0.95
C LEU A 201 -4.85 -23.62 0.91
N TYR A 202 -5.54 -24.50 0.21
CA TYR A 202 -6.98 -24.44 -0.01
C TYR A 202 -7.82 -25.37 0.90
N GLN A 203 -7.20 -26.10 1.84
CA GLN A 203 -7.88 -27.11 2.66
C GLN A 203 -7.98 -26.75 4.14
N ASN A 204 -7.49 -25.60 4.57
CA ASN A 204 -7.42 -25.23 5.98
C ASN A 204 -8.61 -24.41 6.45
N ASP A 205 -9.12 -24.71 7.67
CA ASP A 205 -10.16 -23.92 8.35
C ASP A 205 -9.69 -22.51 8.76
N THR A 206 -8.37 -22.32 8.92
CA THR A 206 -7.79 -21.02 9.23
C THR A 206 -7.16 -20.40 8.00
N LYS A 207 -7.41 -19.10 7.79
CA LYS A 207 -6.89 -18.36 6.64
C LYS A 207 -5.38 -18.43 6.54
N PRO A 208 -4.83 -19.00 5.47
CA PRO A 208 -3.37 -19.14 5.29
C PRO A 208 -2.67 -17.81 5.07
N VAL A 209 -1.37 -17.80 5.32
CA VAL A 209 -0.46 -16.70 5.03
C VAL A 209 0.59 -17.16 4.03
N VAL A 210 0.70 -16.47 2.92
CA VAL A 210 1.72 -16.74 1.88
C VAL A 210 2.74 -15.62 1.88
N VAL A 211 3.95 -15.92 2.31
CA VAL A 211 5.11 -15.04 2.18
C VAL A 211 5.77 -15.31 0.83
N LYS A 212 6.03 -14.29 0.05
CA LYS A 212 6.70 -14.40 -1.25
C LYS A 212 7.75 -13.31 -1.42
N ASN A 213 8.73 -13.55 -2.28
CA ASN A 213 9.70 -12.51 -2.62
C ASN A 213 9.02 -11.37 -3.37
N MET A 214 9.21 -10.15 -2.90
CA MET A 214 8.77 -8.96 -3.58
C MET A 214 9.70 -8.66 -4.76
N VAL A 215 9.11 -8.40 -5.91
CA VAL A 215 9.86 -7.96 -7.08
C VAL A 215 10.12 -6.47 -6.98
N SER A 216 11.31 -6.03 -7.37
CA SER A 216 11.70 -4.61 -7.34
C SER A 216 10.72 -3.73 -8.12
N GLU A 217 10.49 -2.53 -7.62
CA GLU A 217 9.55 -1.56 -8.19
C GLU A 217 8.09 -2.06 -8.27
N ALA A 218 7.70 -2.99 -7.39
CA ALA A 218 6.31 -3.40 -7.28
C ALA A 218 5.42 -2.18 -6.98
N PRO A 219 4.36 -1.94 -7.77
CA PRO A 219 3.51 -0.78 -7.58
C PRO A 219 2.63 -0.94 -6.33
N THR A 220 3.05 -0.31 -5.25
CA THR A 220 2.35 -0.30 -3.97
C THR A 220 1.80 1.10 -3.65
N GLU A 221 0.81 1.14 -2.76
CA GLU A 221 0.24 2.35 -2.18
C GLU A 221 0.37 2.29 -0.66
N THR A 222 0.35 3.46 0.00
CA THR A 222 0.38 3.51 1.46
C THR A 222 -1.00 3.93 1.97
N ILE A 223 -1.61 3.07 2.78
CA ILE A 223 -2.89 3.31 3.45
C ILE A 223 -2.67 3.13 4.95
N ASP A 224 -2.98 4.15 5.72
CA ASP A 224 -2.84 4.16 7.19
C ASP A 224 -1.44 3.71 7.66
N GLY A 225 -0.40 4.15 6.92
CA GLY A 225 1.00 3.80 7.20
C GLY A 225 1.41 2.38 6.79
N MET A 226 0.53 1.63 6.15
CA MET A 226 0.77 0.27 5.68
C MET A 226 0.90 0.25 4.15
N LYS A 227 1.91 -0.43 3.61
CA LYS A 227 2.02 -0.68 2.17
C LYS A 227 1.07 -1.78 1.74
N VAL A 228 0.26 -1.49 0.74
CA VAL A 228 -0.68 -2.40 0.09
C VAL A 228 -0.43 -2.41 -1.43
N PRO A 229 -0.76 -3.48 -2.15
CA PRO A 229 -0.59 -3.48 -3.61
C PRO A 229 -1.59 -2.54 -4.28
N SER A 230 -1.16 -1.86 -5.34
CA SER A 230 -2.08 -1.22 -6.27
C SER A 230 -2.79 -2.25 -7.16
N LEU A 231 -3.85 -1.85 -7.89
CA LEU A 231 -4.51 -2.77 -8.83
C LEU A 231 -3.57 -3.27 -9.92
N GLU A 232 -2.64 -2.44 -10.37
CA GLU A 232 -1.64 -2.83 -11.37
C GLU A 232 -0.77 -3.99 -10.88
N MET A 233 -0.38 -3.98 -9.58
CA MET A 233 0.36 -5.08 -8.98
C MET A 233 -0.49 -6.34 -8.91
N ILE A 234 -1.74 -6.22 -8.44
CA ILE A 234 -2.66 -7.35 -8.29
C ILE A 234 -2.90 -8.02 -9.64
N LEU A 235 -3.21 -7.23 -10.68
CA LEU A 235 -3.47 -7.77 -12.03
C LEU A 235 -2.26 -8.52 -12.59
N VAL A 236 -1.06 -7.94 -12.49
CA VAL A 236 0.17 -8.60 -12.95
C VAL A 236 0.48 -9.85 -12.14
N ASP A 237 0.30 -9.82 -10.81
CA ASP A 237 0.53 -10.99 -9.96
C ASP A 237 -0.47 -12.12 -10.27
N LEU A 238 -1.75 -11.80 -10.51
CA LEU A 238 -2.76 -12.78 -10.96
C LEU A 238 -2.37 -13.46 -12.28
N PHE A 239 -1.81 -12.69 -13.22
CA PHE A 239 -1.37 -13.23 -14.50
C PHE A 239 -0.11 -14.08 -14.36
N CYS A 240 0.84 -13.67 -13.51
CA CYS A 240 2.14 -14.33 -13.37
C CYS A 240 2.09 -15.57 -12.47
N ASP A 241 1.39 -15.48 -11.33
CA ASP A 241 1.38 -16.52 -10.30
C ASP A 241 0.17 -17.47 -10.48
N LYS A 242 0.06 -18.05 -11.70
CA LYS A 242 -1.09 -18.86 -12.14
C LYS A 242 -1.48 -19.97 -11.17
N ARG A 243 -0.51 -20.62 -10.54
CA ARG A 243 -0.75 -21.70 -9.59
C ARG A 243 -1.31 -21.18 -8.28
N LEU A 244 -0.72 -20.11 -7.74
CA LEU A 244 -1.19 -19.49 -6.51
C LEU A 244 -2.62 -18.96 -6.66
N PHE A 245 -2.96 -18.46 -7.83
CA PHE A 245 -4.27 -17.89 -8.15
C PHE A 245 -5.06 -18.77 -9.13
N LYS A 246 -4.96 -20.11 -8.99
CA LYS A 246 -5.56 -21.06 -9.94
C LYS A 246 -7.08 -20.90 -10.10
N ALA A 247 -7.78 -20.47 -9.04
CA ALA A 247 -9.21 -20.24 -9.07
C ALA A 247 -9.63 -19.04 -9.94
N TYR A 248 -8.70 -18.16 -10.28
CA TYR A 248 -8.93 -16.94 -11.05
C TYR A 248 -8.28 -16.98 -12.45
N GLN A 249 -8.03 -18.16 -13.00
CA GLN A 249 -7.38 -18.32 -14.30
C GLN A 249 -8.38 -18.55 -15.44
N GLY A 250 -7.88 -18.56 -16.68
CA GLY A 250 -8.70 -18.75 -17.87
C GLY A 250 -9.66 -17.60 -18.13
N ASN A 251 -10.93 -17.90 -18.41
CA ASN A 251 -11.95 -16.89 -18.66
C ASN A 251 -12.19 -15.96 -17.47
N GLU A 252 -12.02 -16.48 -16.24
CA GLU A 252 -12.18 -15.67 -15.03
C GLU A 252 -11.14 -14.54 -14.96
N LEU A 253 -9.90 -14.81 -15.37
CA LEU A 253 -8.86 -13.77 -15.45
C LEU A 253 -9.23 -12.67 -16.44
N ALA A 254 -9.78 -13.04 -17.61
CA ALA A 254 -10.26 -12.09 -18.60
C ALA A 254 -11.38 -11.19 -18.03
N HIS A 255 -12.36 -11.78 -17.36
CA HIS A 255 -13.43 -11.04 -16.70
C HIS A 255 -12.92 -10.10 -15.61
N ILE A 256 -11.97 -10.55 -14.77
CA ILE A 256 -11.37 -9.71 -13.73
C ILE A 256 -10.71 -8.47 -14.37
N TYR A 257 -9.92 -8.65 -15.42
CA TYR A 257 -9.29 -7.54 -16.14
C TYR A 257 -10.32 -6.60 -16.75
N GLN A 258 -11.33 -7.11 -17.44
CA GLN A 258 -12.41 -6.31 -18.04
C GLN A 258 -13.17 -5.52 -16.97
N ASN A 259 -13.54 -6.14 -15.86
CA ASN A 259 -14.21 -5.49 -14.73
C ASN A 259 -13.36 -4.38 -14.13
N VAL A 260 -12.08 -4.66 -13.87
CA VAL A 260 -11.17 -3.66 -13.33
C VAL A 260 -10.98 -2.51 -14.30
N PHE A 261 -10.74 -2.78 -15.58
CA PHE A 261 -10.55 -1.74 -16.60
C PHE A 261 -11.80 -0.90 -16.86
N SER A 262 -13.00 -1.47 -16.69
CA SER A 262 -14.25 -0.74 -16.83
C SER A 262 -14.55 0.17 -15.65
N GLN A 263 -14.23 -0.25 -14.43
CA GLN A 263 -14.63 0.43 -13.20
C GLN A 263 -13.55 1.36 -12.62
N TYR A 264 -12.27 1.03 -12.82
CA TYR A 264 -11.14 1.70 -12.16
C TYR A 264 -10.19 2.34 -13.15
N SER A 265 -9.54 3.40 -12.70
CA SER A 265 -8.45 4.05 -13.44
C SER A 265 -7.16 3.25 -13.24
N ILE A 266 -6.66 2.63 -14.31
CA ILE A 266 -5.42 1.85 -14.29
C ILE A 266 -4.30 2.63 -14.98
N ASN A 267 -3.16 2.71 -14.30
CA ASN A 267 -1.96 3.29 -14.90
C ASN A 267 -1.21 2.22 -15.72
N MET A 268 -1.51 2.20 -17.02
CA MET A 268 -0.91 1.22 -17.95
C MET A 268 0.62 1.25 -17.95
N THR A 269 1.24 2.42 -17.76
CA THR A 269 2.70 2.53 -17.69
C THR A 269 3.26 1.79 -16.46
N LYS A 270 2.60 1.92 -15.29
CA LYS A 270 2.98 1.18 -14.07
C LYS A 270 2.78 -0.34 -14.26
N LEU A 271 1.63 -0.73 -14.82
CA LEU A 271 1.29 -2.14 -15.08
C LEU A 271 2.33 -2.79 -15.98
N VAL A 272 2.60 -2.21 -17.15
CA VAL A 272 3.54 -2.75 -18.14
C VAL A 272 4.99 -2.76 -17.60
N ARG A 273 5.39 -1.72 -16.83
CA ARG A 273 6.70 -1.69 -16.18
C ARG A 273 6.85 -2.84 -15.18
N TYR A 274 5.85 -3.07 -14.35
CA TYR A 274 5.89 -4.17 -13.39
C TYR A 274 5.82 -5.54 -14.08
N ALA A 275 5.03 -5.68 -15.15
CA ALA A 275 5.02 -6.88 -15.99
C ALA A 275 6.41 -7.17 -16.60
N ALA A 276 7.15 -6.14 -17.01
CA ALA A 276 8.54 -6.29 -17.48
C ALA A 276 9.47 -6.77 -16.37
N ARG A 277 9.33 -6.27 -15.13
CA ARG A 277 10.09 -6.76 -13.96
C ARG A 277 9.77 -8.22 -13.63
N ARG A 278 8.54 -8.67 -13.92
CA ARG A 278 8.10 -10.06 -13.78
C ARG A 278 8.49 -10.93 -14.99
N GLY A 279 9.13 -10.37 -16.04
CA GLY A 279 9.50 -11.08 -17.26
C GLY A 279 8.31 -11.52 -18.11
N LYS A 280 7.15 -10.83 -17.99
CA LYS A 280 5.88 -11.18 -18.64
C LYS A 280 5.26 -10.03 -19.42
N LYS A 281 6.06 -9.02 -19.80
CA LYS A 281 5.56 -7.85 -20.52
C LYS A 281 4.88 -8.20 -21.84
N PRO A 282 5.52 -8.96 -22.79
CA PRO A 282 4.88 -9.25 -24.08
C PRO A 282 3.57 -10.01 -23.94
N GLU A 283 3.55 -11.01 -23.05
CA GLU A 283 2.38 -11.87 -22.85
C GLU A 283 1.19 -11.10 -22.23
N ILE A 284 1.47 -10.15 -21.32
CA ILE A 284 0.44 -9.32 -20.71
C ILE A 284 -0.09 -8.29 -21.71
N GLU A 285 0.78 -7.66 -22.51
CA GLU A 285 0.38 -6.73 -23.56
C GLU A 285 -0.53 -7.43 -24.58
N GLU A 286 -0.13 -8.60 -25.09
CA GLU A 286 -0.95 -9.42 -25.99
C GLU A 286 -2.30 -9.82 -25.36
N PHE A 287 -2.28 -10.20 -24.08
CA PHE A 287 -3.51 -10.55 -23.36
C PHE A 287 -4.47 -9.37 -23.25
N ILE A 288 -3.97 -8.18 -22.91
CA ILE A 288 -4.79 -6.97 -22.78
C ILE A 288 -5.32 -6.53 -24.17
N GLU A 289 -4.52 -6.66 -25.23
CA GLU A 289 -4.99 -6.36 -26.59
C GLU A 289 -6.17 -7.25 -26.98
N LYS A 290 -6.10 -8.54 -26.71
CA LYS A 290 -7.20 -9.48 -27.01
C LYS A 290 -8.49 -9.12 -26.27
N LEU A 291 -8.41 -8.63 -25.02
CA LEU A 291 -9.59 -8.22 -24.25
C LEU A 291 -10.33 -7.02 -24.85
N ASN A 292 -9.68 -6.20 -25.70
CA ASN A 292 -10.28 -5.04 -26.31
C ASN A 292 -11.01 -5.36 -27.63
N TYR A 293 -10.86 -6.59 -28.16
CA TYR A 293 -11.48 -7.05 -29.41
C TYR A 293 -12.68 -7.98 -29.19
N ASP A 294 -12.90 -8.44 -27.97
CA ASP A 294 -14.08 -9.22 -27.54
C ASP A 294 -15.10 -8.33 -26.80
#